data_624861648aef7d16cecbeedfc12fb08e
#
_entry.id   624861648aef7d16cecbeedfc12fb08e
#
_cell.length_a   1.000
_cell.length_b   1.000
_cell.length_c   1.000
_cell.angle_alpha   90.00
_cell.angle_beta   90.00
_cell.angle_gamma   90.00
#
_symmetry.space_group_name_H-M   'P 1'
#
loop_
_entity.id
_entity.type
_entity.pdbx_description
1 polymer ?
#
loop_
_entity_poly.entity_id
_entity_poly.type
_entity_poly.pdbx_seq_one_letter_code
_entity_poly.pdbx_strand_id
1 'polypeptide(L)'
;EGEQLKFTGIPSFAPELLKSVSSTDPMKGKNLEKALIQFAEEGAAKLFKPMIGSGFIVGVVGPLQFEVLASRIKIEYGIPVRFETTQFTSARWISGPLVTLDEFSRVNKGHMAEDNDGDPVFLTRLQWDVERVERDYPDLKLNSVKQMMI
;
A
#
# COMPACT_ATOMS: atom_id res chain seq x y z
N GLU A 1 1.60 -27.12 12.39
CA GLU A 1 1.63 -26.91 12.07
C GLU A 1 1.94 -26.26 11.64
N GLY A 2 2.24 -26.03 11.73
CA GLY A 2 2.29 -25.23 11.52
C GLY A 2 2.61 -24.81 10.43
N GLU A 3 2.80 -25.16 9.89
CA GLU A 3 3.02 -24.83 8.89
C GLU A 3 2.12 -24.74 8.04
N GLN A 4 1.40 -25.19 8.08
CA GLN A 4 0.49 -25.20 7.35
C GLN A 4 -0.26 -24.11 7.31
N LEU A 5 -0.13 -23.61 8.10
CA LEU A 5 -0.78 -22.56 8.19
C LEU A 5 -0.55 -21.67 7.19
N LYS A 6 0.36 -21.76 6.67
CA LYS A 6 0.76 -20.95 5.88
C LYS A 6 -0.06 -20.76 4.80
N PHE A 7 -0.58 -21.28 4.42
CA PHE A 7 -1.27 -21.05 3.44
C PHE A 7 -2.48 -21.12 3.63
N THR A 8 -2.58 -20.79 3.95
CA THR A 8 -3.91 -20.91 4.25
C THR A 8 -4.80 -20.37 3.22
N GLY A 9 -4.31 -19.63 2.30
CA GLY A 9 -5.13 -19.03 1.28
C GLY A 9 -5.95 -17.85 1.75
N ILE A 10 -5.63 -17.30 2.92
CA ILE A 10 -6.34 -16.11 3.37
C ILE A 10 -5.95 -14.95 2.47
N PRO A 11 -6.91 -14.32 1.79
CA PRO A 11 -6.58 -13.23 0.90
C PRO A 11 -6.34 -11.91 1.63
N SER A 12 -5.51 -11.07 1.04
CA SER A 12 -5.34 -9.70 1.49
C SER A 12 -6.15 -8.83 0.53
N PHE A 13 -7.02 -7.98 1.07
CA PHE A 13 -7.87 -7.14 0.26
C PHE A 13 -7.32 -5.73 0.13
N ALA A 14 -7.54 -5.11 -1.02
CA ALA A 14 -7.15 -3.72 -1.21
C ALA A 14 -7.95 -2.86 -0.24
N PRO A 15 -7.31 -1.83 0.34
CA PRO A 15 -7.99 -0.97 1.29
C PRO A 15 -9.00 -0.07 0.59
N GLU A 16 -9.96 0.43 1.35
CA GLU A 16 -11.00 1.30 0.80
C GLU A 16 -10.64 2.78 0.91
N LEU A 17 -9.78 3.13 1.84
CA LEU A 17 -9.40 4.52 2.06
C LEU A 17 -7.89 4.64 2.11
N LEU A 18 -7.37 5.68 1.46
CA LEU A 18 -5.94 5.94 1.40
C LEU A 18 -5.64 7.34 1.91
N LYS A 19 -4.58 7.47 2.70
CA LYS A 19 -4.05 8.77 3.08
C LYS A 19 -2.54 8.71 3.10
N SER A 20 -1.91 9.83 2.82
CA SER A 20 -0.47 9.92 3.00
C SER A 20 -0.17 10.15 4.47
N VAL A 21 0.99 9.71 4.91
CA VAL A 21 1.39 9.88 6.30
C VAL A 21 2.81 10.41 6.36
N SER A 22 3.05 11.32 7.27
CA SER A 22 4.38 11.86 7.49
C SER A 22 4.56 12.14 8.97
N SER A 23 5.83 12.10 9.42
CA SER A 23 6.13 12.53 10.76
C SER A 23 6.25 14.04 10.78
N THR A 24 5.74 14.67 11.83
CA THR A 24 5.94 16.09 12.02
C THR A 24 7.36 16.38 12.55
N ASP A 25 8.09 15.31 12.91
CA ASP A 25 9.49 15.42 13.33
C ASP A 25 10.35 14.75 12.26
N PRO A 26 11.12 15.52 11.46
CA PRO A 26 11.90 14.93 10.37
C PRO A 26 12.94 13.91 10.83
N MET A 27 13.36 13.98 12.10
CA MET A 27 14.35 13.07 12.63
C MET A 27 13.80 11.65 12.86
N LYS A 28 12.50 11.49 12.80
CA LYS A 28 11.87 10.21 13.14
C LYS A 28 11.32 9.44 11.95
N GLY A 29 11.76 9.77 10.75
CA GLY A 29 11.25 9.12 9.55
C GLY A 29 11.49 7.62 9.51
N LYS A 30 12.68 7.16 9.91
CA LYS A 30 12.99 5.74 9.91
C LYS A 30 12.18 4.99 10.95
N ASN A 31 11.97 5.60 12.10
CA ASN A 31 11.15 4.98 13.13
C ASN A 31 9.69 4.89 12.71
N LEU A 32 9.22 5.90 11.98
CA LEU A 32 7.88 5.86 11.43
C LEU A 32 7.73 4.70 10.44
N GLU A 33 8.71 4.50 9.58
CA GLU A 33 8.66 3.40 8.63
C GLU A 33 8.55 2.06 9.36
N LYS A 34 9.33 1.88 10.43
CA LYS A 34 9.27 0.64 11.21
C LYS A 34 7.90 0.43 11.83
N ALA A 35 7.30 1.49 12.34
CA ALA A 35 5.97 1.40 12.95
C ALA A 35 4.93 1.01 11.91
N LEU A 36 5.01 1.60 10.72
CA LEU A 36 4.06 1.31 9.66
C LEU A 36 4.19 -0.13 9.16
N ILE A 37 5.42 -0.62 9.04
CA ILE A 37 5.65 -2.01 8.66
C ILE A 37 5.06 -2.95 9.70
N GLN A 38 5.24 -2.63 10.98
CA GLN A 38 4.69 -3.44 12.05
C GLN A 38 3.17 -3.51 11.97
N PHE A 39 2.51 -2.38 11.74
CA PHE A 39 1.06 -2.37 11.61
C PHE A 39 0.59 -3.13 10.38
N ALA A 40 1.36 -3.08 9.29
CA ALA A 40 1.03 -3.85 8.09
C ALA A 40 1.13 -5.34 8.36
N GLU A 41 2.15 -5.76 9.11
CA GLU A 41 2.32 -7.16 9.45
C GLU A 41 1.23 -7.65 10.40
N GLU A 42 0.74 -6.77 11.27
CA GLU A 42 -0.38 -7.11 12.14
C GLU A 42 -1.71 -7.18 11.41
N GLY A 43 -1.77 -6.65 10.19
CA GLY A 43 -3.03 -6.56 9.47
C GLY A 43 -3.86 -5.36 9.86
N ALA A 44 -3.31 -4.43 10.64
CA ALA A 44 -4.05 -3.24 11.07
C ALA A 44 -4.22 -2.22 9.96
N ALA A 45 -3.32 -2.24 8.97
CA ALA A 45 -3.37 -1.30 7.86
C ALA A 45 -2.59 -1.88 6.70
N LYS A 46 -2.76 -1.30 5.51
CA LYS A 46 -1.91 -1.60 4.36
C LYS A 46 -0.90 -0.47 4.21
N LEU A 47 0.32 -0.82 3.89
CA LEU A 47 1.38 0.16 3.70
C LEU A 47 1.83 0.14 2.25
N PHE A 48 1.91 1.32 1.64
CA PHE A 48 2.41 1.45 0.27
C PHE A 48 3.52 2.47 0.24
N LYS A 49 4.61 2.11 -0.42
CA LYS A 49 5.76 3.00 -0.56
C LYS A 49 5.83 3.43 -2.01
N PRO A 50 5.47 4.69 -2.33
CA PRO A 50 5.49 5.15 -3.72
C PRO A 50 6.89 5.11 -4.32
N MET A 51 6.97 4.86 -5.62
CA MET A 51 8.24 4.85 -6.33
C MET A 51 8.82 6.25 -6.43
N ILE A 52 7.97 7.26 -6.46
CA ILE A 52 8.41 8.66 -6.52
C ILE A 52 8.02 9.34 -5.23
N GLY A 53 8.96 10.08 -4.67
CA GLY A 53 8.73 10.78 -3.43
C GLY A 53 9.25 10.01 -2.24
N SER A 54 9.16 10.61 -1.07
CA SER A 54 9.75 10.05 0.14
C SER A 54 8.74 9.71 1.22
N GLY A 55 7.46 9.82 0.95
CA GLY A 55 6.45 9.55 1.95
C GLY A 55 5.91 8.14 1.87
N PHE A 56 4.90 7.89 2.67
CA PHE A 56 4.21 6.61 2.68
C PHE A 56 2.73 6.85 2.49
N ILE A 57 2.05 5.86 1.94
CA ILE A 57 0.60 5.88 1.83
C ILE A 57 0.08 4.72 2.65
N VAL A 58 -0.92 5.01 3.49
CA VAL A 58 -1.51 4.02 4.37
C VAL A 58 -2.95 3.80 3.94
N GLY A 59 -3.34 2.55 3.85
CA GLY A 59 -4.69 2.18 3.47
C GLY A 59 -5.41 1.47 4.60
N VAL A 60 -6.66 1.81 4.80
CA VAL A 60 -7.49 1.22 5.84
C VAL A 60 -8.90 0.97 5.31
N VAL A 61 -9.69 0.26 6.07
CA VAL A 61 -11.06 -0.05 5.67
C VAL A 61 -12.03 1.06 6.12
N GLY A 62 -11.85 1.61 7.31
CA GLY A 62 -12.74 2.65 7.81
C GLY A 62 -11.98 3.88 8.26
N PRO A 63 -12.62 5.06 8.22
CA PRO A 63 -11.92 6.31 8.49
C PRO A 63 -11.39 6.46 9.90
N LEU A 64 -12.04 5.85 10.89
CA LEU A 64 -11.58 5.96 12.26
C LEU A 64 -10.27 5.23 12.50
N GLN A 65 -9.90 4.32 11.60
CA GLN A 65 -8.65 3.58 11.77
C GLN A 65 -7.44 4.51 11.64
N PHE A 66 -7.55 5.62 10.90
CA PHE A 66 -6.45 6.57 10.83
C PHE A 66 -6.17 7.19 12.20
N GLU A 67 -7.22 7.51 12.95
CA GLU A 67 -7.05 8.08 14.28
C GLU A 67 -6.45 7.07 15.24
N VAL A 68 -6.88 5.81 15.13
CA VAL A 68 -6.33 4.76 15.97
C VAL A 68 -4.85 4.56 15.68
N LEU A 69 -4.47 4.56 14.41
CA LEU A 69 -3.07 4.39 14.03
C LEU A 69 -2.23 5.56 14.52
N ALA A 70 -2.72 6.79 14.35
CA ALA A 70 -1.97 7.96 14.81
C ALA A 70 -1.74 7.90 16.32
N SER A 71 -2.75 7.48 17.06
CA SER A 71 -2.66 7.36 18.51
C SER A 71 -1.66 6.27 18.90
N ARG A 72 -1.73 5.12 18.25
CA ARG A 72 -0.81 4.02 18.55
C ARG A 72 0.64 4.40 18.22
N ILE A 73 0.86 5.08 17.09
CA ILE A 73 2.21 5.48 16.72
C ILE A 73 2.77 6.44 17.76
N LYS A 74 1.95 7.36 18.24
CA LYS A 74 2.40 8.31 19.24
C LYS A 74 2.67 7.63 20.58
N ILE A 75 1.78 6.75 21.00
CA ILE A 75 1.92 6.09 22.30
C ILE A 75 3.03 5.05 22.30
N GLU A 76 3.07 4.20 21.28
CA GLU A 76 3.99 3.07 21.25
C GLU A 76 5.38 3.46 20.76
N TYR A 77 5.48 4.46 19.89
CA TYR A 77 6.75 4.82 19.26
C TYR A 77 7.19 6.25 19.56
N GLY A 78 6.33 7.04 20.19
CA GLY A 78 6.66 8.42 20.50
C GLY A 78 6.77 9.31 19.27
N ILE A 79 6.10 8.98 18.17
CA ILE A 79 6.22 9.72 16.93
C ILE A 79 4.92 10.46 16.64
N PRO A 80 4.97 11.80 16.57
CA PRO A 80 3.79 12.54 16.14
C PRO A 80 3.67 12.44 14.62
N VAL A 81 2.50 12.01 14.14
CA VAL A 81 2.28 11.84 12.72
C VAL A 81 1.08 12.63 12.26
N ARG A 82 1.05 12.92 10.97
CA ARG A 82 -0.06 13.56 10.32
C ARG A 82 -0.50 12.72 9.14
N PHE A 83 -1.79 12.42 9.09
CA PHE A 83 -2.40 11.78 7.94
C PHE A 83 -3.06 12.85 7.10
N GLU A 84 -2.76 12.87 5.80
CA GLU A 84 -3.28 13.88 4.90
C GLU A 84 -3.92 13.22 3.69
N THR A 85 -4.85 13.93 3.06
CA THR A 85 -5.46 13.41 1.84
C THR A 85 -4.41 13.24 0.76
N THR A 86 -4.62 12.23 -0.10
CA THR A 86 -3.75 12.00 -1.23
C THR A 86 -4.59 12.06 -2.50
N GLN A 87 -3.93 12.24 -3.63
CA GLN A 87 -4.61 12.26 -4.92
C GLN A 87 -5.13 10.88 -5.31
N PHE A 88 -4.65 9.83 -4.67
CA PHE A 88 -5.03 8.47 -5.02
C PHE A 88 -6.27 8.03 -4.26
N THR A 89 -7.16 7.33 -4.97
CA THR A 89 -8.42 6.88 -4.38
C THR A 89 -8.46 5.39 -4.14
N SER A 90 -7.65 4.62 -4.84
CA SER A 90 -7.61 3.18 -4.62
C SER A 90 -6.27 2.60 -5.03
N ALA A 91 -6.03 1.37 -4.59
CA ALA A 91 -4.82 0.63 -4.88
C ALA A 91 -5.19 -0.73 -5.44
N ARG A 92 -4.38 -1.23 -6.38
CA ARG A 92 -4.56 -2.56 -6.95
C ARG A 92 -3.20 -3.23 -7.08
N TRP A 93 -3.13 -4.49 -6.72
CA TRP A 93 -1.91 -5.25 -6.99
C TRP A 93 -1.85 -5.52 -8.49
N ILE A 94 -0.66 -5.31 -9.08
CA ILE A 94 -0.50 -5.46 -10.52
C ILE A 94 0.46 -6.59 -10.81
N SER A 95 0.10 -7.45 -11.76
CA SER A 95 0.91 -8.60 -12.12
C SER A 95 0.84 -8.82 -13.62
N GLY A 96 1.83 -9.56 -14.14
CA GLY A 96 1.89 -9.90 -15.55
C GLY A 96 3.31 -10.24 -15.96
N PRO A 97 3.55 -10.37 -17.27
CA PRO A 97 4.89 -10.66 -17.76
C PRO A 97 5.89 -9.61 -17.30
N LEU A 98 7.06 -10.05 -16.88
CA LEU A 98 8.03 -9.18 -16.25
C LEU A 98 8.43 -8.00 -17.15
N VAL A 99 8.62 -8.28 -18.43
CA VAL A 99 9.02 -7.24 -19.37
C VAL A 99 7.93 -6.18 -19.50
N THR A 100 6.68 -6.61 -19.62
CA THR A 100 5.55 -5.69 -19.75
C THR A 100 5.37 -4.88 -18.47
N LEU A 101 5.50 -5.54 -17.31
CA LEU A 101 5.35 -4.88 -16.04
C LEU A 101 6.45 -3.84 -15.82
N ASP A 102 7.69 -4.16 -16.19
CA ASP A 102 8.79 -3.21 -16.06
C ASP A 102 8.59 -1.99 -16.94
N GLU A 103 8.13 -2.20 -18.15
CA GLU A 103 7.87 -1.09 -19.07
C GLU A 103 6.74 -0.21 -18.53
N PHE A 104 5.66 -0.84 -18.10
CA PHE A 104 4.52 -0.12 -17.56
C PHE A 104 4.93 0.69 -16.32
N SER A 105 5.70 0.08 -15.43
CA SER A 105 6.15 0.75 -14.21
C SER A 105 7.02 1.96 -14.51
N ARG A 106 7.86 1.85 -15.52
CA ARG A 106 8.77 2.93 -15.90
C ARG A 106 7.99 4.12 -16.46
N VAL A 107 6.97 3.83 -17.26
CA VAL A 107 6.15 4.88 -17.86
C VAL A 107 5.21 5.52 -16.85
N ASN A 108 4.76 4.74 -15.87
CA ASN A 108 3.75 5.18 -14.90
C ASN A 108 4.30 5.30 -13.48
N LYS A 109 5.54 5.75 -13.33
CA LYS A 109 6.19 5.82 -12.01
C LYS A 109 5.38 6.57 -10.97
N GLY A 110 4.68 7.61 -11.40
CA GLY A 110 3.89 8.42 -10.47
C GLY A 110 2.70 7.70 -9.87
N HIS A 111 2.33 6.55 -10.43
CA HIS A 111 1.22 5.74 -9.93
C HIS A 111 1.67 4.43 -9.33
N MET A 112 2.97 4.17 -9.29
CA MET A 112 3.47 2.89 -8.81
C MET A 112 3.97 2.98 -7.40
N ALA A 113 3.77 1.90 -6.67
CA ALA A 113 4.23 1.77 -5.30
C ALA A 113 4.55 0.31 -5.04
N GLU A 114 5.09 0.03 -3.85
CA GLU A 114 5.31 -1.32 -3.38
C GLU A 114 4.56 -1.49 -2.07
N ASP A 115 4.02 -2.67 -1.83
CA ASP A 115 3.46 -2.95 -0.51
C ASP A 115 4.58 -3.35 0.44
N ASN A 116 4.24 -3.72 1.68
CA ASN A 116 5.27 -4.05 2.68
C ASN A 116 6.03 -5.34 2.36
N ASP A 117 5.55 -6.14 1.41
CA ASP A 117 6.25 -7.32 0.96
C ASP A 117 7.10 -7.07 -0.29
N GLY A 118 7.07 -5.85 -0.81
CA GLY A 118 7.80 -5.48 -2.01
C GLY A 118 7.07 -5.75 -3.30
N ASP A 119 5.79 -6.13 -3.23
CA ASP A 119 5.03 -6.43 -4.43
C ASP A 119 4.50 -5.16 -5.08
N PRO A 120 4.46 -5.12 -6.42
CA PRO A 120 4.06 -3.89 -7.12
C PRO A 120 2.57 -3.61 -6.99
N VAL A 121 2.28 -2.33 -6.81
CA VAL A 121 0.93 -1.83 -6.63
C VAL A 121 0.73 -0.64 -7.57
N PHE A 122 -0.43 -0.61 -8.22
CA PHE A 122 -0.83 0.53 -9.03
C PHE A 122 -1.83 1.36 -8.24
N LEU A 123 -1.52 2.64 -8.06
CA LEU A 123 -2.38 3.58 -7.33
C LEU A 123 -3.22 4.35 -8.33
N THR A 124 -4.53 4.30 -8.17
CA THR A 124 -5.44 4.94 -9.12
C THR A 124 -5.93 6.27 -8.60
N ARG A 125 -6.12 7.23 -9.49
CA ARG A 125 -6.74 8.51 -9.14
C ARG A 125 -8.20 8.52 -9.50
N LEU A 126 -8.54 7.90 -10.63
CA LEU A 126 -9.90 7.87 -11.14
C LEU A 126 -10.37 6.43 -11.21
N GLN A 127 -11.66 6.24 -11.00
CA GLN A 127 -12.22 4.89 -10.97
C GLN A 127 -11.98 4.12 -12.27
N TRP A 128 -11.98 4.80 -13.41
CA TRP A 128 -11.81 4.14 -14.69
C TRP A 128 -10.34 3.92 -15.08
N ASP A 129 -9.39 4.30 -14.21
CA ASP A 129 -7.98 4.06 -14.49
C ASP A 129 -7.67 2.57 -14.63
N VAL A 130 -8.32 1.74 -13.81
CA VAL A 130 -8.11 0.29 -13.87
C VAL A 130 -8.51 -0.25 -15.24
N GLU A 131 -9.69 0.15 -15.71
CA GLU A 131 -10.20 -0.32 -17.00
C GLU A 131 -9.30 0.13 -18.15
N ARG A 132 -8.80 1.35 -18.06
CA ARG A 132 -7.93 1.88 -19.10
C ARG A 132 -6.63 1.09 -19.17
N VAL A 133 -6.04 0.78 -18.02
CA VAL A 133 -4.79 0.02 -17.99
C VAL A 133 -5.01 -1.37 -18.56
N GLU A 134 -6.08 -2.03 -18.16
CA GLU A 134 -6.34 -3.38 -18.64
C GLU A 134 -6.65 -3.42 -20.13
N ARG A 135 -7.22 -2.34 -20.66
CA ARG A 135 -7.48 -2.23 -22.08
C ARG A 135 -6.19 -2.00 -22.86
N ASP A 136 -5.33 -1.12 -22.36
CA ASP A 136 -4.11 -0.76 -23.07
C ASP A 136 -2.99 -1.78 -22.87
N TYR A 137 -3.04 -2.53 -21.75
CA TYR A 137 -2.04 -3.54 -21.43
C TYR A 137 -2.78 -4.83 -21.05
N PRO A 138 -3.34 -5.54 -22.03
CA PRO A 138 -4.18 -6.70 -21.72
C PRO A 138 -3.44 -7.85 -21.02
N ASP A 139 -2.11 -7.84 -21.06
CA ASP A 139 -1.32 -8.85 -20.37
C ASP A 139 -1.13 -8.55 -18.88
N LEU A 140 -1.47 -7.35 -18.44
CA LEU A 140 -1.36 -6.97 -17.04
C LEU A 140 -2.71 -7.14 -16.35
N LYS A 141 -2.67 -7.59 -15.11
CA LYS A 141 -3.87 -7.78 -14.31
C LYS A 141 -3.79 -6.90 -13.08
N LEU A 142 -4.89 -6.21 -12.78
CA LEU A 142 -5.01 -5.35 -11.61
C LEU A 142 -6.00 -6.01 -10.67
N ASN A 143 -5.52 -6.42 -9.51
CA ASN A 143 -6.33 -7.21 -8.58
C ASN A 143 -6.60 -6.45 -7.29
N SER A 144 -7.83 -6.53 -6.81
CA SER A 144 -8.19 -5.96 -5.51
C SER A 144 -7.93 -6.95 -4.38
N VAL A 145 -7.51 -8.16 -4.71
CA VAL A 145 -7.24 -9.18 -3.72
C VAL A 145 -5.86 -9.77 -4.02
N LYS A 146 -5.05 -9.94 -2.98
CA LYS A 146 -3.76 -10.59 -3.09
C LYS A 146 -3.82 -11.86 -2.27
N GLN A 147 -3.54 -13.00 -2.93
CA GLN A 147 -3.52 -14.27 -2.24
C GLN A 147 -2.28 -14.35 -1.38
N MET A 148 -2.48 -14.60 -0.09
CA MET A 148 -1.35 -14.73 0.83
C MET A 148 -0.80 -16.14 0.71
N MET A 149 0.37 -16.23 0.10
CA MET A 149 1.05 -17.49 -0.07
C MET A 149 2.23 -17.55 0.85
N ILE A 150 2.53 -18.71 1.25
CA ILE A 150 3.67 -18.84 2.11
C ILE A 150 4.69 -19.73 1.53
#